data_62f9bc37214bb13749e692ec18cb7c17
#
_entry.id   62f9bc37214bb13749e692ec18cb7c17
#
_cell.length_a   1.000
_cell.length_b   1.000
_cell.length_c   1.000
_cell.angle_alpha   90.00
_cell.angle_beta   90.00
_cell.angle_gamma   90.00
#
_symmetry.space_group_name_H-M   'P 1'
#
loop_
_entity.id
_entity.type
_entity.pdbx_description
1 polymer ?
#
loop_
_entity_poly.entity_id
_entity_poly.type
_entity_poly.pdbx_seq_one_letter_code
_entity_poly.pdbx_strand_id
1 'polypeptide(L)'
;MCPHCQHEVRVMERVGTALMETLAPASLTRAVPQMALRAMEAEVGTPAVVEADPLADIPTPLRHLAGSRINEIHWKRLGMGIWNVPLKLSHAGDGDLRLLRVGPGRAMPEHGHGGSELTLILRGCYRDEFGEYWPGDVADLDELVEHRPLAHPELGCICLIASERPAKFKGLFGRMLQPLTGL
;
A
#
# COMPACT_ATOMS: atom_id res chain seq x y z
N MET A 1 -9.18 -0.48 -2.59
CA MET A 1 -9.66 -1.89 -2.69
C MET A 1 -10.66 -1.97 -3.83
N CYS A 2 -10.50 -2.89 -4.78
CA CYS A 2 -11.36 -2.97 -5.96
C CYS A 2 -12.80 -3.34 -5.58
N PRO A 3 -13.83 -2.96 -6.37
CA PRO A 3 -15.23 -3.26 -6.06
C PRO A 3 -15.53 -4.75 -5.93
N HIS A 4 -14.84 -5.60 -6.69
CA HIS A 4 -14.97 -7.05 -6.60
C HIS A 4 -14.47 -7.57 -5.23
N CYS A 5 -13.25 -7.18 -4.82
CA CYS A 5 -12.71 -7.57 -3.51
C CYS A 5 -13.59 -7.08 -2.34
N GLN A 6 -14.15 -5.86 -2.45
CA GLN A 6 -15.10 -5.34 -1.46
C GLN A 6 -16.39 -6.17 -1.39
N HIS A 7 -16.86 -6.63 -2.54
CA HIS A 7 -18.03 -7.52 -2.59
C HIS A 7 -17.75 -8.85 -1.89
N GLU A 8 -16.63 -9.49 -2.20
CA GLU A 8 -16.22 -10.77 -1.59
C GLU A 8 -16.08 -10.65 -0.07
N VAL A 9 -15.42 -9.59 0.41
CA VAL A 9 -15.32 -9.33 1.86
C VAL A 9 -16.71 -9.23 2.49
N ARG A 10 -17.63 -8.45 1.92
CA ARG A 10 -19.00 -8.34 2.45
C ARG A 10 -19.76 -9.68 2.43
N VAL A 11 -19.53 -10.51 1.41
CA VAL A 11 -20.13 -11.85 1.36
C VAL A 11 -19.61 -12.72 2.51
N MET A 12 -18.29 -12.71 2.74
CA MET A 12 -17.65 -13.48 3.83
C MET A 12 -18.07 -12.97 5.21
N GLU A 13 -18.19 -11.67 5.42
CA GLU A 13 -18.72 -11.06 6.65
C GLU A 13 -20.16 -11.55 6.94
N ARG A 14 -21.02 -11.57 5.92
CA ARG A 14 -22.40 -12.08 6.06
C ARG A 14 -22.44 -13.56 6.41
N VAL A 15 -21.59 -14.37 5.79
CA VAL A 15 -21.46 -15.80 6.13
C VAL A 15 -20.97 -15.96 7.57
N GLY A 16 -19.95 -15.21 7.97
CA GLY A 16 -19.44 -15.21 9.35
C GLY A 16 -20.51 -14.83 10.37
N THR A 17 -21.26 -13.76 10.09
CA THR A 17 -22.38 -13.33 10.95
C THR A 17 -23.43 -14.42 11.09
N ALA A 18 -23.88 -15.00 9.98
CA ALA A 18 -24.88 -16.08 10.02
C ALA A 18 -24.40 -17.31 10.80
N LEU A 19 -23.13 -17.67 10.69
CA LEU A 19 -22.54 -18.75 11.49
C LEU A 19 -22.50 -18.39 12.98
N MET A 20 -22.12 -17.18 13.32
CA MET A 20 -22.09 -16.71 14.71
C MET A 20 -23.47 -16.71 15.36
N GLU A 21 -24.53 -16.35 14.64
CA GLU A 21 -25.92 -16.35 15.13
C GLU A 21 -26.44 -17.76 15.42
N THR A 22 -25.85 -18.78 14.81
CA THR A 22 -26.23 -20.20 15.06
C THR A 22 -25.50 -20.82 16.24
N LEU A 23 -24.47 -20.18 16.76
CA LEU A 23 -23.70 -20.69 17.89
C LEU A 23 -24.39 -20.41 19.23
N ALA A 24 -24.35 -21.37 20.14
CA ALA A 24 -24.79 -21.16 21.50
C ALA A 24 -23.88 -20.11 22.19
N PRO A 25 -24.44 -19.18 22.99
CA PRO A 25 -23.62 -18.23 23.75
C PRO A 25 -22.62 -18.96 24.65
N ALA A 26 -21.36 -18.58 24.55
CA ALA A 26 -20.29 -19.10 25.38
C ALA A 26 -20.08 -18.18 26.61
N SER A 27 -19.89 -18.80 27.80
CA SER A 27 -19.54 -18.05 28.99
C SER A 27 -18.12 -17.46 28.85
N LEU A 28 -17.95 -16.20 29.21
CA LEU A 28 -16.64 -15.60 29.28
C LEU A 28 -15.81 -16.24 30.39
N THR A 29 -14.61 -16.72 30.09
CA THR A 29 -13.69 -17.31 31.06
C THR A 29 -13.03 -16.28 31.96
N ARG A 30 -13.07 -15.00 31.56
CA ARG A 30 -12.61 -13.83 32.34
C ARG A 30 -13.63 -12.71 32.24
N ALA A 31 -13.84 -12.00 33.34
CA ALA A 31 -14.60 -10.75 33.32
C ALA A 31 -13.92 -9.75 32.39
N VAL A 32 -14.69 -9.04 31.61
CA VAL A 32 -14.16 -7.92 30.80
C VAL A 32 -13.53 -6.90 31.75
N PRO A 33 -12.26 -6.49 31.57
CA PRO A 33 -11.66 -5.50 32.43
C PRO A 33 -12.51 -4.22 32.49
N GLN A 34 -12.72 -3.66 33.67
CA GLN A 34 -13.50 -2.44 33.84
C GLN A 34 -13.00 -1.29 32.95
N MET A 35 -11.72 -1.27 32.64
CA MET A 35 -11.10 -0.32 31.73
C MET A 35 -11.61 -0.46 30.30
N ALA A 36 -11.87 -1.70 29.84
CA ALA A 36 -12.44 -1.94 28.50
C ALA A 36 -13.91 -1.54 28.48
N LEU A 37 -14.68 -1.82 29.54
CA LEU A 37 -16.08 -1.36 29.67
C LEU A 37 -16.16 0.17 29.64
N ARG A 38 -15.30 0.86 30.39
CA ARG A 38 -15.23 2.33 30.36
C ARG A 38 -14.81 2.90 29.01
N ALA A 39 -13.92 2.20 28.29
CA ALA A 39 -13.54 2.61 26.92
C ALA A 39 -14.70 2.43 25.91
N MET A 40 -15.59 1.47 26.16
CA MET A 40 -16.81 1.28 25.34
C MET A 40 -17.92 2.27 25.72
N GLU A 41 -17.99 2.69 26.99
CA GLU A 41 -18.92 3.72 27.50
C GLU A 41 -18.43 5.15 27.24
N ALA A 42 -17.12 5.34 27.10
CA ALA A 42 -16.60 6.62 26.64
C ALA A 42 -17.20 6.90 25.27
N GLU A 43 -17.97 7.98 25.17
CA GLU A 43 -18.39 8.48 23.87
C GLU A 43 -17.17 8.47 22.97
N VAL A 44 -17.21 7.67 21.89
CA VAL A 44 -16.23 7.74 20.83
C VAL A 44 -16.36 9.17 20.33
N GLY A 45 -15.54 10.06 20.89
CA GLY A 45 -15.49 11.44 20.44
C GLY A 45 -15.38 11.36 18.93
N THR A 46 -16.30 12.00 18.25
CA THR A 46 -16.28 12.09 16.79
C THR A 46 -14.83 12.41 16.43
N PRO A 47 -14.12 11.54 15.70
CA PRO A 47 -12.74 11.82 15.35
C PRO A 47 -12.74 13.24 14.80
N ALA A 48 -11.90 14.10 15.38
CA ALA A 48 -11.82 15.50 14.93
C ALA A 48 -11.75 15.43 13.41
N VAL A 49 -12.77 15.95 12.75
CA VAL A 49 -12.78 16.06 11.29
C VAL A 49 -11.64 17.04 11.02
N VAL A 50 -10.45 16.49 10.81
CA VAL A 50 -9.35 17.27 10.26
C VAL A 50 -9.91 17.76 8.93
N GLU A 51 -10.18 19.07 8.84
CA GLU A 51 -10.63 19.66 7.58
C GLU A 51 -9.68 19.16 6.50
N ALA A 52 -10.21 18.31 5.64
CA ALA A 52 -9.42 17.72 4.59
C ALA A 52 -9.01 18.86 3.67
N ASP A 53 -7.72 19.17 3.59
CA ASP A 53 -7.20 20.08 2.56
C ASP A 53 -7.70 19.54 1.20
N PRO A 54 -8.62 20.22 0.51
CA PRO A 54 -9.22 19.72 -0.73
C PRO A 54 -8.20 19.59 -1.86
N LEU A 55 -7.00 20.16 -1.69
CA LEU A 55 -5.89 20.06 -2.64
C LEU A 55 -4.87 18.98 -2.23
N ALA A 56 -5.05 18.35 -1.07
CA ALA A 56 -4.14 17.29 -0.64
C ALA A 56 -4.43 15.99 -1.39
N ASP A 57 -3.43 15.48 -2.08
CA ASP A 57 -3.49 14.24 -2.84
C ASP A 57 -2.61 13.12 -2.25
N ILE A 58 -1.98 13.40 -1.09
CA ILE A 58 -1.28 12.40 -0.27
C ILE A 58 -2.21 11.96 0.87
N PRO A 59 -2.40 10.65 1.08
CA PRO A 59 -3.18 10.11 2.20
C PRO A 59 -2.72 10.67 3.54
N THR A 60 -3.67 11.03 4.41
CA THR A 60 -3.39 11.67 5.71
C THR A 60 -2.29 10.98 6.53
N PRO A 61 -2.24 9.63 6.65
CA PRO A 61 -1.19 8.96 7.40
C PRO A 61 0.23 9.18 6.86
N LEU A 62 0.38 9.54 5.59
CA LEU A 62 1.67 9.73 4.94
C LEU A 62 2.14 11.19 4.91
N ARG A 63 1.27 12.15 5.24
CA ARG A 63 1.58 13.58 5.11
C ARG A 63 2.75 14.04 5.95
N HIS A 64 2.95 13.44 7.12
CA HIS A 64 4.09 13.76 7.99
C HIS A 64 5.43 13.24 7.43
N LEU A 65 5.41 12.31 6.48
CA LEU A 65 6.60 11.72 5.83
C LEU A 65 6.88 12.34 4.46
N ALA A 66 5.83 12.65 3.71
CA ALA A 66 5.92 13.01 2.29
C ALA A 66 5.36 14.39 1.95
N GLY A 67 4.74 15.10 2.91
CA GLY A 67 4.00 16.35 2.64
C GLY A 67 2.57 16.06 2.17
N SER A 68 1.80 17.12 1.90
CA SER A 68 0.38 17.01 1.55
C SER A 68 0.11 16.81 0.07
N ARG A 69 1.06 17.17 -0.80
CA ARG A 69 0.85 17.24 -2.25
C ARG A 69 1.94 16.52 -3.02
N ILE A 70 1.55 15.71 -3.99
CA ILE A 70 2.46 14.94 -4.86
C ILE A 70 3.39 15.86 -5.68
N ASN A 71 2.91 17.03 -6.09
CA ASN A 71 3.71 17.98 -6.87
C ASN A 71 4.78 18.72 -6.04
N GLU A 72 4.71 18.69 -4.72
CA GLU A 72 5.68 19.29 -3.80
C GLU A 72 6.78 18.31 -3.38
N ILE A 73 6.65 17.03 -3.74
CA ILE A 73 7.61 16.00 -3.40
C ILE A 73 8.93 16.19 -4.15
N HIS A 74 10.04 16.12 -3.42
CA HIS A 74 11.38 16.16 -3.99
C HIS A 74 11.80 14.78 -4.52
N TRP A 75 11.36 14.48 -5.73
CA TRP A 75 11.64 13.21 -6.38
C TRP A 75 13.08 13.01 -6.75
N LYS A 76 13.70 11.90 -6.34
CA LYS A 76 15.02 11.46 -6.79
C LYS A 76 14.88 10.63 -8.06
N ARG A 77 15.54 11.05 -9.14
CA ARG A 77 15.52 10.32 -10.41
C ARG A 77 16.38 9.06 -10.32
N LEU A 78 15.79 7.92 -10.66
CA LEU A 78 16.51 6.64 -10.78
C LEU A 78 16.96 6.34 -12.23
N GLY A 79 16.39 7.03 -13.20
CA GLY A 79 16.65 6.83 -14.63
C GLY A 79 15.40 6.33 -15.39
N MET A 80 15.49 6.32 -16.73
CA MET A 80 14.45 5.77 -17.64
C MET A 80 12.99 6.22 -17.36
N GLY A 81 12.81 7.42 -16.78
CA GLY A 81 11.47 7.91 -16.42
C GLY A 81 10.91 7.32 -15.14
N ILE A 82 11.77 6.96 -14.23
CA ILE A 82 11.43 6.43 -12.90
C ILE A 82 12.06 7.32 -11.82
N TRP A 83 11.30 7.63 -10.79
CA TRP A 83 11.72 8.42 -9.63
C TRP A 83 11.25 7.76 -8.34
N ASN A 84 11.98 7.95 -7.25
CA ASN A 84 11.59 7.47 -5.94
C ASN A 84 11.80 8.51 -4.83
N VAL A 85 11.18 8.26 -3.69
CA VAL A 85 11.44 8.94 -2.42
C VAL A 85 11.33 7.91 -1.31
N PRO A 86 12.45 7.51 -0.68
CA PRO A 86 12.40 6.69 0.53
C PRO A 86 11.74 7.45 1.67
N LEU A 87 10.83 6.80 2.39
CA LEU A 87 10.13 7.36 3.54
C LEU A 87 10.72 6.74 4.82
N LYS A 88 11.23 7.59 5.71
CA LYS A 88 11.84 7.13 6.96
C LYS A 88 10.76 6.92 8.02
N LEU A 89 10.59 5.69 8.48
CA LEU A 89 9.76 5.37 9.63
C LEU A 89 10.57 5.49 10.93
N SER A 90 9.95 5.99 12.00
CA SER A 90 10.59 6.18 13.30
C SER A 90 10.97 4.87 14.01
N HIS A 91 10.34 3.76 13.61
CA HIS A 91 10.56 2.43 14.16
C HIS A 91 10.72 1.43 13.00
N ALA A 92 11.66 1.71 12.11
CA ALA A 92 11.96 0.83 10.99
C ALA A 92 12.59 -0.46 11.50
N GLY A 93 11.91 -1.58 11.27
CA GLY A 93 12.56 -2.87 11.13
C GLY A 93 13.40 -2.89 9.83
N ASP A 94 13.73 -4.08 9.36
CA ASP A 94 14.56 -4.23 8.13
C ASP A 94 13.78 -3.93 6.81
N GLY A 95 12.50 -3.56 6.91
CA GLY A 95 11.64 -3.24 5.77
C GLY A 95 11.89 -1.85 5.17
N ASP A 96 11.43 -1.66 3.95
CA ASP A 96 11.51 -0.42 3.20
C ASP A 96 10.13 0.15 2.91
N LEU A 97 9.99 1.47 3.02
CA LEU A 97 8.80 2.22 2.62
C LEU A 97 9.22 3.35 1.70
N ARG A 98 8.58 3.45 0.53
CA ARG A 98 8.91 4.47 -0.44
C ARG A 98 7.74 4.89 -1.32
N LEU A 99 7.79 6.10 -1.83
CA LEU A 99 6.99 6.52 -2.97
C LEU A 99 7.77 6.24 -4.25
N LEU A 100 7.10 5.64 -5.22
CA LEU A 100 7.63 5.42 -6.57
C LEU A 100 6.76 6.17 -7.58
N ARG A 101 7.41 6.84 -8.53
CA ARG A 101 6.76 7.45 -9.67
C ARG A 101 7.33 6.86 -10.95
N VAL A 102 6.47 6.32 -11.78
CA VAL A 102 6.78 5.79 -13.11
C VAL A 102 6.09 6.64 -14.15
N GLY A 103 6.87 7.19 -15.06
CA GLY A 103 6.37 8.07 -16.12
C GLY A 103 5.44 7.34 -17.10
N PRO A 104 4.65 8.10 -17.89
CA PRO A 104 3.71 7.55 -18.86
C PRO A 104 4.36 6.55 -19.80
N GLY A 105 3.72 5.38 -19.97
CA GLY A 105 4.15 4.30 -20.85
C GLY A 105 5.50 3.66 -20.49
N ARG A 106 6.02 3.91 -19.29
CA ARG A 106 7.27 3.30 -18.83
C ARG A 106 6.98 2.00 -18.10
N ALA A 107 7.84 1.00 -18.37
CA ALA A 107 7.82 -0.26 -17.64
C ALA A 107 8.93 -0.28 -16.59
N MET A 108 8.64 -0.90 -15.46
CA MET A 108 9.69 -1.38 -14.56
C MET A 108 10.36 -2.60 -15.21
N PRO A 109 11.68 -2.78 -15.02
CA PRO A 109 12.31 -4.05 -15.39
C PRO A 109 11.62 -5.21 -14.69
N GLU A 110 11.61 -6.37 -15.34
CA GLU A 110 11.11 -7.61 -14.72
C GLU A 110 11.88 -7.90 -13.44
N HIS A 111 11.14 -8.13 -12.36
CA HIS A 111 11.70 -8.37 -11.04
C HIS A 111 10.80 -9.28 -10.19
N GLY A 112 11.40 -9.90 -9.21
CA GLY A 112 10.74 -10.61 -8.14
C GLY A 112 10.99 -9.92 -6.80
N HIS A 113 10.46 -10.49 -5.74
CA HIS A 113 10.49 -9.91 -4.41
C HIS A 113 11.39 -10.73 -3.47
N GLY A 114 11.98 -10.08 -2.47
CA GLY A 114 12.80 -10.73 -1.45
C GLY A 114 11.99 -11.28 -0.26
N GLY A 115 10.71 -10.95 -0.21
CA GLY A 115 9.69 -11.25 0.79
C GLY A 115 8.40 -10.59 0.35
N SER A 116 7.48 -10.30 1.26
CA SER A 116 6.23 -9.62 0.94
C SER A 116 6.46 -8.19 0.46
N GLU A 117 5.70 -7.79 -0.54
CA GLU A 117 5.60 -6.41 -1.03
C GLU A 117 4.14 -6.00 -1.20
N LEU A 118 3.79 -4.85 -0.63
CA LEU A 118 2.49 -4.20 -0.81
C LEU A 118 2.67 -2.94 -1.62
N THR A 119 1.96 -2.84 -2.74
CA THR A 119 1.97 -1.66 -3.60
C THR A 119 0.58 -1.02 -3.66
N LEU A 120 0.40 0.13 -2.99
CA LEU A 120 -0.81 0.93 -3.03
C LEU A 120 -0.73 1.99 -4.13
N ILE A 121 -1.70 2.03 -5.03
CA ILE A 121 -1.77 3.04 -6.07
C ILE A 121 -2.36 4.34 -5.51
N LEU A 122 -1.62 5.44 -5.68
CA LEU A 122 -2.04 6.77 -5.26
C LEU A 122 -2.58 7.58 -6.44
N ARG A 123 -1.97 7.46 -7.63
CA ARG A 123 -2.36 8.21 -8.82
C ARG A 123 -1.97 7.47 -10.09
N GLY A 124 -2.76 7.63 -11.16
CA GLY A 124 -2.53 6.95 -12.42
C GLY A 124 -2.91 5.48 -12.34
N CYS A 125 -2.19 4.62 -13.03
CA CYS A 125 -2.45 3.19 -13.06
C CYS A 125 -1.19 2.44 -13.49
N TYR A 126 -1.02 1.21 -13.08
CA TYR A 126 -0.17 0.25 -13.78
C TYR A 126 -0.91 -1.06 -14.05
N ARG A 127 -0.41 -1.81 -15.01
CA ARG A 127 -0.83 -3.17 -15.31
C ARG A 127 0.38 -4.11 -15.35
N ASP A 128 0.16 -5.34 -14.99
CA ASP A 128 1.11 -6.44 -15.10
C ASP A 128 0.39 -7.73 -15.56
N GLU A 129 1.03 -8.88 -15.36
CA GLU A 129 0.51 -10.20 -15.73
C GLU A 129 -0.71 -10.62 -14.88
N PHE A 130 -0.91 -9.97 -13.71
CA PHE A 130 -1.94 -10.33 -12.74
C PHE A 130 -3.16 -9.41 -12.81
N GLY A 131 -3.03 -8.22 -13.39
CA GLY A 131 -4.15 -7.31 -13.51
C GLY A 131 -3.80 -5.86 -13.79
N GLU A 132 -4.79 -5.01 -13.63
CA GLU A 132 -4.70 -3.58 -13.75
C GLU A 132 -5.11 -2.93 -12.43
N TYR A 133 -4.26 -2.02 -11.91
CA TYR A 133 -4.39 -1.46 -10.58
C TYR A 133 -4.56 0.05 -10.66
N TRP A 134 -5.66 0.55 -10.11
CA TRP A 134 -6.07 1.94 -10.09
C TRP A 134 -5.96 2.57 -8.70
N PRO A 135 -6.12 3.91 -8.54
CA PRO A 135 -6.01 4.56 -7.25
C PRO A 135 -6.90 3.93 -6.17
N GLY A 136 -6.27 3.55 -5.04
CA GLY A 136 -6.88 2.82 -3.95
C GLY A 136 -6.75 1.30 -4.02
N ASP A 137 -6.32 0.73 -5.15
CA ASP A 137 -6.01 -0.69 -5.24
C ASP A 137 -4.65 -0.99 -4.59
N VAL A 138 -4.55 -2.18 -4.04
CA VAL A 138 -3.32 -2.73 -3.46
C VAL A 138 -2.96 -4.01 -4.19
N ALA A 139 -1.75 -4.08 -4.72
CA ALA A 139 -1.12 -5.33 -5.10
C ALA A 139 -0.39 -5.90 -3.88
N ASP A 140 -0.68 -7.17 -3.55
CA ASP A 140 -0.04 -7.93 -2.47
C ASP A 140 0.73 -9.07 -3.13
N LEU A 141 2.06 -8.98 -3.07
CA LEU A 141 2.98 -9.83 -3.81
C LEU A 141 3.96 -10.48 -2.84
N ASP A 142 4.27 -11.74 -3.06
CA ASP A 142 5.22 -12.52 -2.27
C ASP A 142 6.52 -12.85 -3.05
N GLU A 143 7.39 -13.60 -2.43
CA GLU A 143 8.68 -13.99 -3.02
C GLU A 143 8.58 -14.95 -4.22
N LEU A 144 7.40 -15.51 -4.48
CA LEU A 144 7.15 -16.41 -5.61
C LEU A 144 6.68 -15.67 -6.86
N VAL A 145 6.25 -14.41 -6.68
CA VAL A 145 5.73 -13.59 -7.77
C VAL A 145 6.84 -12.85 -8.48
N GLU A 146 6.88 -12.99 -9.79
CA GLU A 146 7.69 -12.20 -10.70
C GLU A 146 6.78 -11.47 -11.66
N HIS A 147 7.04 -10.18 -11.88
CA HIS A 147 6.20 -9.36 -12.72
C HIS A 147 6.96 -8.23 -13.41
N ARG A 148 6.30 -7.64 -14.40
CA ARG A 148 6.80 -6.50 -15.17
C ARG A 148 5.75 -5.39 -15.23
N PRO A 149 5.64 -4.54 -14.22
CA PRO A 149 4.65 -3.46 -14.20
C PRO A 149 4.89 -2.46 -15.33
N LEU A 150 3.82 -2.13 -16.05
CA LEU A 150 3.78 -1.13 -17.10
C LEU A 150 2.84 0.00 -16.68
N ALA A 151 3.36 1.20 -16.50
CA ALA A 151 2.55 2.37 -16.16
C ALA A 151 1.65 2.79 -17.33
N HIS A 152 0.48 3.35 -17.00
CA HIS A 152 -0.49 3.83 -17.99
C HIS A 152 0.16 4.77 -19.02
N PRO A 153 -0.17 4.62 -20.33
CA PRO A 153 0.52 5.32 -21.41
C PRO A 153 0.41 6.85 -21.35
N GLU A 154 -0.63 7.38 -20.73
CA GLU A 154 -0.86 8.82 -20.63
C GLU A 154 -0.69 9.34 -19.19
N LEU A 155 -1.18 8.59 -18.19
CA LEU A 155 -1.22 9.04 -16.80
C LEU A 155 0.06 8.73 -16.02
N GLY A 156 0.83 7.72 -16.43
CA GLY A 156 1.87 7.15 -15.61
C GLY A 156 1.32 6.44 -14.38
N CYS A 157 2.17 6.23 -13.37
CA CYS A 157 1.75 5.67 -12.09
C CYS A 157 2.54 6.32 -10.94
N ILE A 158 1.86 6.60 -9.83
CA ILE A 158 2.47 6.95 -8.55
C ILE A 158 1.90 6.00 -7.50
N CYS A 159 2.79 5.31 -6.81
CA CYS A 159 2.42 4.34 -5.79
C CYS A 159 3.26 4.47 -4.52
N LEU A 160 2.72 3.95 -3.43
CA LEU A 160 3.42 3.69 -2.19
C LEU A 160 3.78 2.21 -2.17
N ILE A 161 5.05 1.92 -1.94
CA ILE A 161 5.57 0.55 -1.83
C ILE A 161 6.05 0.33 -0.41
N ALA A 162 5.60 -0.76 0.20
CA ALA A 162 6.12 -1.29 1.44
C ALA A 162 6.65 -2.71 1.18
N SER A 163 7.94 -2.94 1.38
CA SER A 163 8.57 -4.23 1.14
C SER A 163 9.41 -4.69 2.34
N GLU A 164 9.41 -5.99 2.61
CA GLU A 164 10.24 -6.57 3.66
C GLU A 164 11.71 -6.55 3.28
N ARG A 165 12.01 -6.72 2.00
CA ARG A 165 13.37 -6.79 1.45
C ARG A 165 13.42 -6.15 0.06
N PRO A 166 14.61 -5.73 -0.40
CA PRO A 166 14.79 -5.17 -1.73
C PRO A 166 14.30 -6.10 -2.84
N ALA A 167 13.79 -5.52 -3.92
CA ALA A 167 13.41 -6.23 -5.13
C ALA A 167 14.60 -6.96 -5.77
N LYS A 168 14.35 -8.10 -6.41
CA LYS A 168 15.34 -8.92 -7.10
C LYS A 168 15.20 -8.74 -8.60
N PHE A 169 15.99 -7.85 -9.18
CA PHE A 169 15.95 -7.61 -10.62
C PHE A 169 16.61 -8.72 -11.42
N LYS A 170 15.95 -9.14 -12.51
CA LYS A 170 16.49 -10.08 -13.46
C LYS A 170 17.41 -9.41 -14.48
N GLY A 171 18.39 -10.17 -14.95
CA GLY A 171 19.34 -9.76 -15.99
C GLY A 171 20.50 -8.90 -15.47
N LEU A 172 21.57 -8.84 -16.28
CA LEU A 172 22.79 -8.11 -15.94
C LEU A 172 22.56 -6.62 -15.70
N PHE A 173 21.69 -6.00 -16.49
CA PHE A 173 21.36 -4.57 -16.37
C PHE A 173 20.61 -4.23 -15.08
N GLY A 174 19.62 -5.05 -14.68
CA GLY A 174 18.88 -4.87 -13.45
C GLY A 174 19.77 -5.04 -12.22
N ARG A 175 20.61 -6.05 -12.20
CA ARG A 175 21.57 -6.31 -11.11
C ARG A 175 22.64 -5.23 -10.96
N MET A 176 23.05 -4.59 -12.07
CA MET A 176 24.02 -3.49 -12.05
C MET A 176 23.41 -2.18 -11.55
N LEU A 177 22.11 -1.98 -11.75
CA LEU A 177 21.39 -0.79 -11.28
C LEU A 177 20.90 -0.90 -9.84
N GLN A 178 20.74 -2.11 -9.31
CA GLN A 178 20.22 -2.37 -7.96
C GLN A 178 20.97 -1.59 -6.85
N PRO A 179 22.31 -1.55 -6.79
CA PRO A 179 23.03 -0.76 -5.78
C PRO A 179 22.85 0.75 -5.92
N LEU A 180 22.54 1.23 -7.12
CA LEU A 180 22.37 2.65 -7.42
C LEU A 180 20.92 3.12 -7.15
N THR A 181 19.95 2.22 -7.22
CA THR A 181 18.53 2.53 -7.07
C THR A 181 18.05 2.39 -5.64
N GLY A 182 18.70 1.54 -4.84
CA GLY A 182 18.24 1.18 -3.50
C GLY A 182 16.86 0.52 -3.50
N LEU A 183 16.46 -0.07 -4.65
CA LEU A 183 15.23 -0.84 -4.83
C LEU A 183 15.46 -2.30 -4.53
#